data_d67ee34eea232c66dbae2f6c83da8d86
#
_entry.id   d67ee34eea232c66dbae2f6c83da8d86
#
_cell.length_a   1.000
_cell.length_b   1.000
_cell.length_c   1.000
_cell.angle_alpha   90.00
_cell.angle_beta   90.00
_cell.angle_gamma   90.00
#
_symmetry.space_group_name_H-M   'P 1'
#
loop_
_entity.id
_entity.type
_entity.pdbx_description
1 polymer ?
#
loop_
_entity_poly.entity_id
_entity_poly.type
_entity_poly.pdbx_seq_one_letter_code
_entity_poly.pdbx_strand_id
1 'polypeptide(L)'
;MITNTGNLLFDRQLSRWYPLKDHHVQLALVAAVSEGIRFPLVPAGRRSGKTERFKRFLVKQASAYTGMYFAAAPTHAQAKKIFWDDLKAFTLSCMHSRRPSESDLIIYLDNGSEIHVIGLDKPQRIEGIPWTGGGIDEFADIKPDAWEANILPALNTVNPTMPDYRAWCWLLGVPDGLNHYYDLCMQAESGSDPNFRVFHWKSAEILPPDVMDAMKRAMSAKQFKQEFEASFETASGRIYEDYSKANTTNAAIEPHEQLMWMHDQNFTPLSSAIGVRRNDGKDLYLLDEIVLISAVSKQSAAEFVDKFKDHKNKHVLIYGDPAGKAGEKHGHASDYTDIEGVLKANGWTYTRKVKPAHPSIKDRQNAVRAKILTASGETSLFINPVTAPWCHKGLSTVQLQMGSTFQEDQKNDYQHITTAIGYCIDVEWPCAKPITSIKMGFAR
;
A
#
# COMPACT_ATOMS: atom_id res chain seq x y z
N MET A 1 -9.52 28.12 23.11
CA MET A 1 -10.96 28.11 22.76
C MET A 1 -11.06 28.54 21.30
N ILE A 2 -11.56 27.73 20.40
CA ILE A 2 -11.89 28.15 19.04
C ILE A 2 -13.24 28.86 19.17
N THR A 3 -13.26 30.18 19.00
CA THR A 3 -14.51 30.92 18.97
C THR A 3 -15.25 30.59 17.69
N ASN A 4 -16.45 30.03 17.82
CA ASN A 4 -17.32 29.81 16.66
C ASN A 4 -17.79 31.17 16.17
N THR A 5 -17.20 31.63 15.06
CA THR A 5 -17.49 32.95 14.47
C THR A 5 -18.75 32.96 13.63
N GLY A 6 -19.43 31.82 13.44
CA GLY A 6 -20.55 31.67 12.51
C GLY A 6 -20.13 31.71 11.02
N ASN A 7 -18.85 31.90 10.74
CA ASN A 7 -18.29 31.87 9.40
C ASN A 7 -17.60 30.51 9.16
N LEU A 8 -18.28 29.60 8.51
CA LEU A 8 -17.81 28.25 8.24
C LEU A 8 -16.45 28.19 7.51
N LEU A 9 -16.14 29.16 6.66
CA LEU A 9 -14.85 29.20 5.95
C LEU A 9 -13.72 29.59 6.90
N PHE A 10 -13.94 30.59 7.74
CA PHE A 10 -12.97 31.03 8.72
C PHE A 10 -12.71 29.94 9.79
N ASP A 11 -13.78 29.33 10.29
CA ASP A 11 -13.66 28.24 11.28
C ASP A 11 -12.93 27.03 10.71
N ARG A 12 -13.18 26.69 9.43
CA ARG A 12 -12.46 25.64 8.72
C ARG A 12 -10.97 25.94 8.58
N GLN A 13 -10.59 27.17 8.26
CA GLN A 13 -9.20 27.60 8.17
C GLN A 13 -8.50 27.51 9.53
N LEU A 14 -9.10 28.04 10.59
CA LEU A 14 -8.53 27.96 11.95
C LEU A 14 -8.36 26.52 12.40
N SER A 15 -9.35 25.65 12.12
CA SER A 15 -9.25 24.22 12.44
C SER A 15 -8.14 23.51 11.65
N ARG A 16 -7.84 23.98 10.41
CA ARG A 16 -6.81 23.38 9.56
C ARG A 16 -5.39 23.77 9.98
N TRP A 17 -5.19 24.98 10.52
CA TRP A 17 -3.91 25.47 11.04
C TRP A 17 -3.67 25.11 12.52
N TYR A 18 -4.14 23.94 13.00
CA TYR A 18 -3.84 23.46 14.34
C TYR A 18 -2.32 23.30 14.58
N PRO A 19 -1.82 23.44 15.82
CA PRO A 19 -0.39 23.26 16.10
C PRO A 19 0.09 21.85 15.77
N LEU A 20 1.23 21.74 15.08
CA LEU A 20 1.91 20.45 14.91
C LEU A 20 2.79 20.19 16.13
N LYS A 21 2.95 18.91 16.50
CA LYS A 21 3.96 18.50 17.47
C LYS A 21 5.35 18.93 16.99
N ASP A 22 6.12 19.54 17.85
CA ASP A 22 7.50 19.87 17.55
C ASP A 22 8.33 18.59 17.39
N HIS A 23 9.09 18.54 16.31
CA HIS A 23 9.95 17.41 16.00
C HIS A 23 11.25 17.93 15.38
N HIS A 24 12.38 17.63 16.01
CA HIS A 24 13.67 18.22 15.69
C HIS A 24 14.09 18.01 14.23
N VAL A 25 13.90 16.80 13.66
CA VAL A 25 14.24 16.52 12.24
C VAL A 25 13.35 17.30 11.28
N GLN A 26 12.04 17.43 11.57
CA GLN A 26 11.13 18.21 10.73
C GLN A 26 11.44 19.71 10.79
N LEU A 27 11.89 20.23 11.92
CA LEU A 27 12.33 21.62 12.04
C LEU A 27 13.66 21.84 11.30
N ALA A 28 14.62 20.90 11.44
CA ALA A 28 15.87 20.92 10.69
C ALA A 28 15.67 20.85 9.17
N LEU A 29 14.71 20.06 8.70
CA LEU A 29 14.30 19.99 7.29
C LEU A 29 13.85 21.37 6.77
N VAL A 30 12.95 22.05 7.52
CA VAL A 30 12.48 23.39 7.14
C VAL A 30 13.61 24.40 7.11
N ALA A 31 14.50 24.38 8.12
CA ALA A 31 15.66 25.25 8.17
C ALA A 31 16.62 25.01 7.00
N ALA A 32 16.94 23.76 6.70
CA ALA A 32 17.85 23.38 5.63
C ALA A 32 17.41 23.89 4.25
N VAL A 33 16.11 23.81 3.93
CA VAL A 33 15.59 24.36 2.67
C VAL A 33 15.74 25.89 2.64
N SER A 34 15.51 26.56 3.78
CA SER A 34 15.73 28.01 3.89
C SER A 34 17.20 28.40 3.78
N GLU A 35 18.11 27.49 4.10
CA GLU A 35 19.58 27.64 4.00
C GLU A 35 20.14 27.25 2.61
N GLY A 36 19.30 26.78 1.69
CA GLY A 36 19.68 26.51 0.30
C GLY A 36 19.72 25.05 -0.13
N ILE A 37 19.36 24.09 0.75
CA ILE A 37 19.15 22.70 0.32
C ILE A 37 17.95 22.66 -0.64
N ARG A 38 18.21 22.24 -1.86
CA ARG A 38 17.18 22.25 -2.92
C ARG A 38 16.31 20.99 -2.92
N PHE A 39 16.89 19.84 -2.64
CA PHE A 39 16.25 18.53 -2.79
C PHE A 39 16.34 17.73 -1.50
N PRO A 40 15.55 18.09 -0.47
CA PRO A 40 15.45 17.27 0.73
C PRO A 40 14.72 15.96 0.43
N LEU A 41 15.38 14.84 0.72
CA LEU A 41 14.85 13.49 0.67
C LEU A 41 14.28 13.14 2.04
N VAL A 42 13.01 12.74 2.08
CA VAL A 42 12.28 12.52 3.34
C VAL A 42 11.74 11.09 3.41
N PRO A 43 12.62 10.08 3.52
CA PRO A 43 12.21 8.71 3.84
C PRO A 43 11.75 8.68 5.30
N ALA A 44 10.44 8.75 5.53
CA ALA A 44 9.90 8.82 6.88
C ALA A 44 8.69 7.89 7.05
N GLY A 45 8.49 7.43 8.28
CA GLY A 45 7.46 6.49 8.61
C GLY A 45 6.05 6.96 8.25
N ARG A 46 5.15 6.03 8.04
CA ARG A 46 3.74 6.31 7.73
C ARG A 46 3.09 7.08 8.88
N ARG A 47 2.25 8.08 8.55
CA ARG A 47 1.55 8.96 9.52
C ARG A 47 2.47 9.78 10.44
N SER A 48 3.71 9.92 10.10
CA SER A 48 4.69 10.70 10.86
C SER A 48 4.65 12.21 10.58
N GLY A 49 3.64 12.71 9.85
CA GLY A 49 3.44 14.14 9.61
C GLY A 49 4.21 14.75 8.45
N LYS A 50 4.97 13.96 7.67
CA LYS A 50 5.77 14.46 6.53
C LYS A 50 4.94 15.29 5.53
N THR A 51 3.84 14.74 5.02
CA THR A 51 2.95 15.40 4.06
C THR A 51 2.28 16.65 4.63
N GLU A 52 1.89 16.61 5.90
CA GLU A 52 1.28 17.75 6.59
C GLU A 52 2.27 18.90 6.77
N ARG A 53 3.53 18.59 7.12
CA ARG A 53 4.61 19.59 7.23
C ARG A 53 4.90 20.21 5.86
N PHE A 54 4.95 19.40 4.82
CA PHE A 54 5.16 19.88 3.44
C PHE A 54 4.04 20.82 2.98
N LYS A 55 2.76 20.45 3.13
CA LYS A 55 1.63 21.31 2.74
C LYS A 55 1.73 22.70 3.36
N ARG A 56 2.04 22.76 4.64
CA ARG A 56 2.16 24.02 5.40
C ARG A 56 3.38 24.82 4.95
N PHE A 57 4.51 24.16 4.70
CA PHE A 57 5.70 24.81 4.17
C PHE A 57 5.41 25.39 2.78
N LEU A 58 4.80 24.62 1.89
CA LEU A 58 4.44 25.05 0.53
C LEU A 58 3.57 26.31 0.55
N VAL A 59 2.50 26.32 1.35
CA VAL A 59 1.58 27.47 1.43
C VAL A 59 2.29 28.70 2.01
N LYS A 60 3.14 28.54 3.05
CA LYS A 60 3.93 29.65 3.60
C LYS A 60 4.88 30.23 2.56
N GLN A 61 5.57 29.38 1.78
CA GLN A 61 6.46 29.83 0.72
C GLN A 61 5.70 30.56 -0.38
N ALA A 62 4.60 29.98 -0.86
CA ALA A 62 3.77 30.57 -1.92
C ALA A 62 3.13 31.90 -1.49
N SER A 63 2.81 32.07 -0.20
CA SER A 63 2.27 33.33 0.33
C SER A 63 3.35 34.40 0.54
N ALA A 64 4.60 33.99 0.82
CA ALA A 64 5.72 34.91 1.09
C ALA A 64 6.42 35.37 -0.20
N TYR A 65 6.51 34.50 -1.20
CA TYR A 65 7.28 34.74 -2.43
C TYR A 65 6.41 34.42 -3.63
N THR A 66 6.24 35.42 -4.50
CA THR A 66 5.47 35.24 -5.75
C THR A 66 6.14 34.24 -6.67
N GLY A 67 5.39 33.24 -7.14
CA GLY A 67 5.93 32.22 -8.03
C GLY A 67 4.95 31.08 -8.33
N MET A 68 5.47 30.11 -9.08
CA MET A 68 4.75 28.90 -9.48
C MET A 68 5.16 27.73 -8.58
N TYR A 69 4.23 27.15 -7.88
CA TYR A 69 4.46 26.07 -6.93
C TYR A 69 3.67 24.82 -7.30
N PHE A 70 4.18 23.63 -6.91
CA PHE A 70 3.46 22.39 -7.14
C PHE A 70 3.46 21.46 -5.94
N ALA A 71 2.41 20.64 -5.87
CA ALA A 71 2.28 19.48 -5.00
C ALA A 71 1.91 18.27 -5.86
N ALA A 72 2.79 17.27 -5.92
CA ALA A 72 2.63 16.14 -6.83
C ALA A 72 2.54 14.80 -6.10
N ALA A 73 1.92 13.81 -6.76
CA ALA A 73 1.85 12.42 -6.33
C ALA A 73 1.86 11.49 -7.56
N PRO A 74 2.04 10.17 -7.41
CA PRO A 74 2.18 9.24 -8.53
C PRO A 74 1.05 9.31 -9.55
N THR A 75 -0.19 9.52 -9.11
CA THR A 75 -1.34 9.66 -10.01
C THR A 75 -2.15 10.93 -9.73
N HIS A 76 -2.87 11.42 -10.74
CA HIS A 76 -3.76 12.57 -10.59
C HIS A 76 -4.81 12.37 -9.48
N ALA A 77 -5.39 11.18 -9.38
CA ALA A 77 -6.37 10.87 -8.34
C ALA A 77 -5.76 10.89 -6.93
N GLN A 78 -4.53 10.36 -6.76
CA GLN A 78 -3.80 10.43 -5.51
C GLN A 78 -3.44 11.87 -5.16
N ALA A 79 -2.88 12.65 -6.10
CA ALA A 79 -2.52 14.04 -5.89
C ALA A 79 -3.74 14.87 -5.43
N LYS A 80 -4.87 14.74 -6.11
CA LYS A 80 -6.13 15.40 -5.73
C LYS A 80 -6.56 15.01 -4.32
N LYS A 81 -6.54 13.71 -3.98
CA LYS A 81 -6.94 13.20 -2.66
C LYS A 81 -6.02 13.67 -1.53
N ILE A 82 -4.71 13.74 -1.79
CA ILE A 82 -3.71 14.10 -0.77
C ILE A 82 -3.69 15.61 -0.51
N PHE A 83 -3.81 16.42 -1.57
CA PHE A 83 -3.47 17.84 -1.50
C PHE A 83 -4.65 18.78 -1.67
N TRP A 84 -5.59 18.52 -2.57
CA TRP A 84 -6.50 19.50 -3.11
C TRP A 84 -7.33 20.24 -2.05
N ASP A 85 -8.10 19.52 -1.26
CA ASP A 85 -8.99 20.14 -0.26
C ASP A 85 -8.22 20.77 0.89
N ASP A 86 -7.10 20.18 1.27
CA ASP A 86 -6.25 20.72 2.33
C ASP A 86 -5.57 22.02 1.92
N LEU A 87 -5.00 22.08 0.70
CA LEU A 87 -4.35 23.30 0.21
C LEU A 87 -5.37 24.43 0.05
N LYS A 88 -6.59 24.16 -0.47
CA LYS A 88 -7.67 25.17 -0.48
C LYS A 88 -7.98 25.68 0.92
N ALA A 89 -8.03 24.77 1.92
CA ALA A 89 -8.33 25.19 3.30
C ALA A 89 -7.17 25.99 3.93
N PHE A 90 -5.93 25.67 3.62
CA PHE A 90 -4.76 26.43 4.10
C PHE A 90 -4.64 27.82 3.49
N THR A 91 -5.09 28.02 2.25
CA THR A 91 -4.94 29.27 1.49
C THR A 91 -6.12 30.21 1.62
N LEU A 92 -7.18 29.88 2.38
CA LEU A 92 -8.42 30.68 2.47
C LEU A 92 -8.18 32.18 2.78
N SER A 93 -7.17 32.53 3.57
CA SER A 93 -6.87 33.92 3.96
C SER A 93 -6.06 34.71 2.92
N CYS A 94 -5.42 34.01 1.96
CA CYS A 94 -4.56 34.60 0.95
C CYS A 94 -4.95 34.17 -0.47
N MET A 95 -6.16 33.64 -0.63
CA MET A 95 -6.66 33.18 -1.92
C MET A 95 -7.15 34.39 -2.75
N HIS A 96 -6.72 34.46 -3.99
CA HIS A 96 -7.15 35.46 -4.94
C HIS A 96 -8.69 35.41 -5.15
N SER A 97 -9.29 36.54 -5.57
CA SER A 97 -10.72 36.60 -5.93
C SER A 97 -11.11 35.65 -7.09
N ARG A 98 -10.16 35.29 -7.94
CA ARG A 98 -10.32 34.20 -8.90
C ARG A 98 -10.46 32.86 -8.17
N ARG A 99 -11.55 32.15 -8.44
CA ARG A 99 -11.78 30.82 -7.84
C ARG A 99 -10.73 29.80 -8.29
N PRO A 100 -10.36 28.83 -7.44
CA PRO A 100 -9.51 27.72 -7.85
C PRO A 100 -10.08 26.96 -9.05
N SER A 101 -9.21 26.53 -9.97
CA SER A 101 -9.60 25.67 -11.09
C SER A 101 -9.77 24.24 -10.60
N GLU A 102 -11.02 23.75 -10.57
CA GLU A 102 -11.31 22.36 -10.16
C GLU A 102 -10.93 21.34 -11.25
N SER A 103 -10.83 21.76 -12.51
CA SER A 103 -10.39 20.91 -13.64
C SER A 103 -8.88 20.75 -13.69
N ASP A 104 -8.15 21.85 -13.52
CA ASP A 104 -6.70 21.89 -13.65
C ASP A 104 -5.99 21.75 -12.30
N LEU A 105 -6.76 21.78 -11.20
CA LEU A 105 -6.30 21.74 -9.82
C LEU A 105 -5.27 22.84 -9.51
N ILE A 106 -5.62 24.09 -9.81
CA ILE A 106 -4.79 25.28 -9.59
C ILE A 106 -5.45 26.20 -8.56
N ILE A 107 -4.69 26.61 -7.55
CA ILE A 107 -5.08 27.60 -6.54
C ILE A 107 -4.33 28.89 -6.84
N TYR A 108 -5.05 30.01 -6.91
CA TYR A 108 -4.49 31.35 -7.17
C TYR A 108 -4.41 32.13 -5.86
N LEU A 109 -3.27 32.77 -5.57
CA LEU A 109 -3.05 33.57 -4.37
C LEU A 109 -3.05 35.06 -4.69
N ASP A 110 -3.36 35.91 -3.70
CA ASP A 110 -3.47 37.37 -3.85
C ASP A 110 -2.16 38.04 -4.28
N ASN A 111 -1.02 37.45 -3.92
CA ASN A 111 0.31 37.93 -4.32
C ASN A 111 0.70 37.51 -5.75
N GLY A 112 -0.18 36.87 -6.52
CA GLY A 112 0.05 36.39 -7.86
C GLY A 112 0.70 35.02 -7.95
N SER A 113 0.91 34.33 -6.82
CA SER A 113 1.39 32.93 -6.84
C SER A 113 0.31 31.96 -7.28
N GLU A 114 0.74 30.85 -7.86
CA GLU A 114 -0.11 29.71 -8.18
C GLU A 114 0.41 28.43 -7.50
N ILE A 115 -0.51 27.61 -7.00
CA ILE A 115 -0.20 26.29 -6.50
C ILE A 115 -0.92 25.24 -7.34
N HIS A 116 -0.16 24.41 -8.04
CA HIS A 116 -0.65 23.36 -8.93
C HIS A 116 -0.60 22.01 -8.24
N VAL A 117 -1.68 21.22 -8.34
CA VAL A 117 -1.71 19.84 -7.86
C VAL A 117 -1.59 18.90 -9.05
N ILE A 118 -0.50 18.10 -9.11
CA ILE A 118 -0.08 17.40 -10.34
C ILE A 118 0.00 15.88 -10.09
N GLY A 119 -0.56 15.09 -11.03
CA GLY A 119 -0.32 13.64 -11.10
C GLY A 119 0.86 13.33 -12.02
N LEU A 120 1.81 12.52 -11.53
CA LEU A 120 3.00 12.08 -12.27
C LEU A 120 2.80 10.76 -13.04
N ASP A 121 1.54 10.33 -13.23
CA ASP A 121 1.18 9.32 -14.23
C ASP A 121 1.63 9.71 -15.64
N LYS A 122 1.68 11.03 -15.89
CA LYS A 122 2.28 11.67 -17.05
C LYS A 122 3.30 12.71 -16.56
N PRO A 123 4.57 12.33 -16.34
CA PRO A 123 5.59 13.23 -15.79
C PRO A 123 5.81 14.51 -16.60
N GLN A 124 5.55 14.45 -17.90
CA GLN A 124 5.68 15.61 -18.82
C GLN A 124 4.79 16.80 -18.43
N ARG A 125 3.77 16.61 -17.60
CA ARG A 125 2.92 17.72 -17.11
C ARG A 125 3.68 18.74 -16.24
N ILE A 126 4.86 18.38 -15.73
CA ILE A 126 5.68 19.29 -14.92
C ILE A 126 6.56 20.21 -15.79
N GLU A 127 6.74 19.87 -17.06
CA GLU A 127 7.60 20.59 -17.98
C GLU A 127 6.99 21.93 -18.45
N GLY A 128 7.84 22.84 -18.89
CA GLY A 128 7.43 24.11 -19.49
C GLY A 128 6.94 25.20 -18.53
N ILE A 129 6.96 24.95 -17.22
CA ILE A 129 6.61 25.92 -16.17
C ILE A 129 7.88 26.27 -15.38
N PRO A 130 8.19 27.58 -15.18
CA PRO A 130 9.33 28.01 -14.38
C PRO A 130 9.01 27.90 -12.90
N TRP A 131 9.12 26.69 -12.35
CA TRP A 131 8.79 26.41 -10.96
C TRP A 131 9.67 27.17 -9.96
N THR A 132 9.04 27.68 -8.93
CA THR A 132 9.70 28.29 -7.77
C THR A 132 9.98 27.22 -6.71
N GLY A 133 9.08 26.28 -6.53
CA GLY A 133 9.28 25.19 -5.60
C GLY A 133 8.12 24.21 -5.60
N GLY A 134 8.30 23.07 -4.94
CA GLY A 134 7.25 22.08 -4.85
C GLY A 134 7.65 20.87 -4.01
N GLY A 135 6.90 19.80 -4.19
CA GLY A 135 7.23 18.51 -3.61
C GLY A 135 6.38 17.39 -4.15
N ILE A 136 6.91 16.20 -3.98
CA ILE A 136 6.33 14.96 -4.49
C ILE A 136 6.11 14.04 -3.30
N ASP A 137 4.88 13.68 -3.02
CA ASP A 137 4.55 12.66 -2.02
C ASP A 137 4.45 11.28 -2.67
N GLU A 138 4.72 10.23 -1.90
CA GLU A 138 4.83 8.85 -2.36
C GLU A 138 5.89 8.72 -3.49
N PHE A 139 7.06 9.35 -3.31
CA PHE A 139 8.12 9.40 -4.31
C PHE A 139 8.65 8.01 -4.71
N ALA A 140 8.61 7.05 -3.79
CA ALA A 140 8.98 5.66 -4.08
C ALA A 140 8.09 5.00 -5.16
N ASP A 141 6.87 5.51 -5.38
CA ASP A 141 5.86 4.94 -6.29
C ASP A 141 5.79 5.65 -7.66
N ILE A 142 6.60 6.71 -7.90
CA ILE A 142 6.66 7.32 -9.23
C ILE A 142 7.48 6.45 -10.19
N LYS A 143 7.39 6.72 -11.50
CA LYS A 143 8.22 6.05 -12.49
C LYS A 143 9.70 6.34 -12.21
N PRO A 144 10.59 5.33 -12.21
CA PRO A 144 11.99 5.51 -11.83
C PRO A 144 12.75 6.59 -12.63
N ASP A 145 12.46 6.70 -13.93
CA ASP A 145 13.08 7.64 -14.85
C ASP A 145 12.49 9.06 -14.79
N ALA A 146 11.32 9.23 -14.16
CA ALA A 146 10.61 10.53 -14.15
C ALA A 146 11.43 11.64 -13.48
N TRP A 147 12.22 11.31 -12.46
CA TRP A 147 13.03 12.30 -11.76
C TRP A 147 14.09 12.90 -12.70
N GLU A 148 14.89 12.08 -13.34
CA GLU A 148 16.00 12.52 -14.18
C GLU A 148 15.52 13.07 -15.54
N ALA A 149 14.52 12.43 -16.13
CA ALA A 149 14.07 12.78 -17.47
C ALA A 149 13.15 14.02 -17.53
N ASN A 150 12.32 14.25 -16.51
CA ASN A 150 11.30 15.28 -16.57
C ASN A 150 11.39 16.30 -15.41
N ILE A 151 11.49 15.82 -14.15
CA ILE A 151 11.31 16.67 -12.98
C ILE A 151 12.53 17.55 -12.73
N LEU A 152 13.71 16.94 -12.62
CA LEU A 152 14.96 17.68 -12.38
C LEU A 152 15.26 18.73 -13.47
N PRO A 153 15.08 18.44 -14.77
CA PRO A 153 15.20 19.45 -15.82
C PRO A 153 14.20 20.61 -15.66
N ALA A 154 12.94 20.33 -15.33
CA ALA A 154 11.93 21.36 -15.11
C ALA A 154 12.28 22.28 -13.94
N LEU A 155 12.85 21.74 -12.85
CA LEU A 155 13.31 22.50 -11.67
C LEU A 155 14.60 23.32 -11.91
N ASN A 156 15.31 23.05 -13.00
CA ASN A 156 16.49 23.80 -13.41
C ASN A 156 16.19 24.86 -14.49
N THR A 157 14.92 25.00 -14.90
CA THR A 157 14.50 26.06 -15.80
C THR A 157 14.77 27.43 -15.15
N VAL A 158 15.53 28.27 -15.83
CA VAL A 158 15.88 29.60 -15.33
C VAL A 158 14.64 30.50 -15.43
N ASN A 159 14.25 31.09 -14.29
CA ASN A 159 13.24 32.13 -14.30
C ASN A 159 13.87 33.47 -14.75
N PRO A 160 13.43 34.05 -15.88
CA PRO A 160 14.03 35.29 -16.40
C PRO A 160 13.94 36.49 -15.42
N THR A 161 12.95 36.48 -14.51
CA THR A 161 12.76 37.54 -13.50
C THR A 161 13.61 37.33 -12.23
N MET A 162 14.12 36.10 -12.04
CA MET A 162 14.95 35.70 -10.90
C MET A 162 16.08 34.76 -11.36
N PRO A 163 17.06 35.25 -12.12
CA PRO A 163 18.03 34.37 -12.81
C PRO A 163 18.92 33.58 -11.84
N ASP A 164 19.16 34.08 -10.65
CA ASP A 164 20.00 33.45 -9.63
C ASP A 164 19.18 32.49 -8.71
N TYR A 165 17.87 32.53 -8.78
CA TYR A 165 17.01 31.65 -8.00
C TYR A 165 16.99 30.26 -8.61
N ARG A 166 16.99 29.23 -7.75
CA ARG A 166 16.86 27.83 -8.14
C ARG A 166 15.71 27.18 -7.38
N ALA A 167 14.84 26.49 -8.10
CA ALA A 167 13.69 25.80 -7.53
C ALA A 167 14.12 24.71 -6.54
N TRP A 168 13.33 24.52 -5.50
CA TRP A 168 13.46 23.44 -4.53
C TRP A 168 12.33 22.41 -4.72
N CYS A 169 12.57 21.15 -4.31
CA CYS A 169 11.58 20.08 -4.36
C CYS A 169 11.75 19.10 -3.19
N TRP A 170 10.73 18.96 -2.37
CA TRP A 170 10.72 17.92 -1.32
C TRP A 170 10.35 16.57 -1.93
N LEU A 171 11.18 15.53 -1.66
CA LEU A 171 10.96 14.17 -2.12
C LEU A 171 10.53 13.31 -0.93
N LEU A 172 9.21 13.17 -0.77
CA LEU A 172 8.57 12.57 0.39
C LEU A 172 8.14 11.13 0.07
N GLY A 173 8.31 10.21 1.00
CA GLY A 173 7.82 8.85 0.82
C GLY A 173 8.04 7.96 2.03
N VAL A 174 7.41 6.80 1.97
CA VAL A 174 7.81 5.64 2.78
C VAL A 174 8.79 4.84 1.94
N PRO A 175 9.89 4.33 2.51
CA PRO A 175 10.79 3.42 1.78
C PRO A 175 10.05 2.23 1.16
N ASP A 176 10.45 1.82 -0.04
CA ASP A 176 9.89 0.65 -0.72
C ASP A 176 10.99 -0.20 -1.38
N GLY A 177 11.63 -1.04 -0.59
CA GLY A 177 12.76 -1.85 -1.05
C GLY A 177 13.96 -0.99 -1.49
N LEU A 178 14.87 -1.57 -2.27
CA LEU A 178 16.03 -0.88 -2.84
C LEU A 178 15.71 -0.36 -4.25
N ASN A 179 14.80 0.61 -4.34
CA ASN A 179 14.36 1.23 -5.58
C ASN A 179 15.12 2.55 -5.86
N HIS A 180 14.72 3.28 -6.92
CA HIS A 180 15.29 4.58 -7.27
C HIS A 180 15.29 5.60 -6.12
N TYR A 181 14.36 5.52 -5.18
CA TYR A 181 14.33 6.38 -4.00
C TYR A 181 15.46 6.05 -3.02
N TYR A 182 15.73 4.75 -2.83
CA TYR A 182 16.88 4.28 -2.07
C TYR A 182 18.19 4.77 -2.70
N ASP A 183 18.35 4.57 -4.03
CA ASP A 183 19.57 4.96 -4.73
C ASP A 183 19.86 6.46 -4.58
N LEU A 184 18.81 7.28 -4.69
CA LEU A 184 18.91 8.72 -4.51
C LEU A 184 19.24 9.11 -3.06
N CYS A 185 18.71 8.40 -2.06
CA CYS A 185 19.09 8.59 -0.65
C CYS A 185 20.55 8.25 -0.41
N MET A 186 21.05 7.14 -0.95
CA MET A 186 22.46 6.75 -0.82
C MET A 186 23.40 7.76 -1.50
N GLN A 187 23.03 8.24 -2.68
CA GLN A 187 23.76 9.28 -3.36
C GLN A 187 23.84 10.57 -2.51
N ALA A 188 22.72 10.99 -1.92
CA ALA A 188 22.67 12.17 -1.05
C ALA A 188 23.53 12.00 0.23
N GLU A 189 23.51 10.82 0.83
CA GLU A 189 24.32 10.50 2.02
C GLU A 189 25.82 10.45 1.73
N SER A 190 26.21 10.16 0.48
CA SER A 190 27.62 10.24 0.06
C SER A 190 28.17 11.66 0.07
N GLY A 191 27.30 12.67 0.11
CA GLY A 191 27.67 14.08 0.08
C GLY A 191 28.22 14.58 -1.27
N SER A 192 28.04 13.80 -2.34
CA SER A 192 28.53 14.11 -3.69
C SER A 192 27.86 15.34 -4.32
N ASP A 193 26.61 15.62 -3.94
CA ASP A 193 25.85 16.80 -4.39
C ASP A 193 25.29 17.58 -3.18
N PRO A 194 25.75 18.81 -2.93
CA PRO A 194 25.33 19.63 -1.80
C PRO A 194 23.85 20.07 -1.88
N ASN A 195 23.19 19.92 -3.02
CA ASN A 195 21.78 20.24 -3.18
C ASN A 195 20.87 19.22 -2.48
N PHE A 196 21.36 18.00 -2.24
CA PHE A 196 20.59 16.92 -1.64
C PHE A 196 20.93 16.74 -0.16
N ARG A 197 19.91 16.42 0.65
CA ARG A 197 20.08 16.01 2.06
C ARG A 197 18.95 15.07 2.47
N VAL A 198 19.29 14.01 3.22
CA VAL A 198 18.33 13.04 3.74
C VAL A 198 17.84 13.49 5.13
N PHE A 199 16.52 13.40 5.35
CA PHE A 199 15.85 13.65 6.63
C PHE A 199 14.97 12.45 6.95
N HIS A 200 15.39 11.66 7.92
CA HIS A 200 14.76 10.40 8.28
C HIS A 200 14.20 10.46 9.70
N TRP A 201 12.97 9.94 9.89
CA TRP A 201 12.39 9.70 11.23
C TRP A 201 11.35 8.58 11.18
N LYS A 202 11.16 7.94 12.33
CA LYS A 202 10.22 6.84 12.51
C LYS A 202 8.84 7.34 12.93
N SER A 203 7.82 6.54 12.66
CA SER A 203 6.45 6.84 13.11
C SER A 203 6.33 6.93 14.64
N ALA A 204 7.09 6.12 15.36
CA ALA A 204 7.09 6.10 16.83
C ALA A 204 7.51 7.41 17.49
N GLU A 205 8.23 8.28 16.77
CA GLU A 205 8.63 9.60 17.26
C GLU A 205 7.44 10.58 17.31
N ILE A 206 6.37 10.29 16.56
CA ILE A 206 5.17 11.14 16.44
C ILE A 206 3.93 10.44 16.99
N LEU A 207 3.73 9.16 16.66
CA LEU A 207 2.53 8.42 17.02
C LEU A 207 2.56 7.93 18.48
N PRO A 208 1.39 7.81 19.14
CA PRO A 208 1.28 7.22 20.47
C PRO A 208 1.70 5.75 20.50
N PRO A 209 2.24 5.25 21.64
CA PRO A 209 2.70 3.85 21.77
C PRO A 209 1.62 2.81 21.51
N ASP A 210 0.38 3.05 21.98
CA ASP A 210 -0.76 2.15 21.78
C ASP A 210 -1.10 1.95 20.29
N VAL A 211 -0.98 3.00 19.48
CA VAL A 211 -1.14 2.94 18.03
C VAL A 211 -0.03 2.12 17.40
N MET A 212 1.22 2.31 17.84
CA MET A 212 2.37 1.55 17.36
C MET A 212 2.23 0.06 17.69
N ASP A 213 1.80 -0.28 18.90
CA ASP A 213 1.58 -1.66 19.33
C ASP A 213 0.43 -2.33 18.55
N ALA A 214 -0.63 -1.59 18.28
CA ALA A 214 -1.71 -2.08 17.41
C ALA A 214 -1.20 -2.41 15.99
N MET A 215 -0.36 -1.56 15.42
CA MET A 215 0.23 -1.80 14.09
C MET A 215 1.20 -2.97 14.08
N LYS A 216 2.01 -3.14 15.13
CA LYS A 216 2.90 -4.32 15.28
C LYS A 216 2.13 -5.64 15.26
N ARG A 217 0.98 -5.69 15.94
CA ARG A 217 0.12 -6.89 15.96
C ARG A 217 -0.59 -7.15 14.62
N ALA A 218 -0.82 -6.12 13.82
CA ALA A 218 -1.60 -6.20 12.59
C ALA A 218 -0.76 -6.45 11.32
N MET A 219 0.56 -6.34 11.41
CA MET A 219 1.47 -6.36 10.25
C MET A 219 2.60 -7.37 10.44
N SER A 220 3.18 -7.83 9.31
CA SER A 220 4.43 -8.60 9.37
C SER A 220 5.59 -7.72 9.85
N ALA A 221 6.65 -8.35 10.38
CA ALA A 221 7.85 -7.66 10.84
C ALA A 221 8.47 -6.78 9.73
N LYS A 222 8.57 -7.32 8.51
CA LYS A 222 9.09 -6.60 7.34
C LYS A 222 8.24 -5.39 6.97
N GLN A 223 6.94 -5.57 6.87
CA GLN A 223 6.03 -4.47 6.57
C GLN A 223 6.07 -3.39 7.65
N PHE A 224 6.14 -3.77 8.93
CA PHE A 224 6.24 -2.82 10.03
C PHE A 224 7.52 -1.99 9.96
N LYS A 225 8.67 -2.62 9.71
CA LYS A 225 9.95 -1.92 9.54
C LYS A 225 9.90 -0.94 8.36
N GLN A 226 9.40 -1.38 7.22
CA GLN A 226 9.27 -0.53 6.04
C GLN A 226 8.32 0.66 6.29
N GLU A 227 7.11 0.40 6.77
CA GLU A 227 6.04 1.40 6.87
C GLU A 227 6.20 2.35 8.07
N PHE A 228 6.65 1.85 9.23
CA PHE A 228 6.66 2.61 10.48
C PHE A 228 8.07 2.96 10.98
N GLU A 229 9.08 2.16 10.68
CA GLU A 229 10.46 2.48 11.00
C GLU A 229 11.20 3.17 9.84
N ALA A 230 10.54 3.33 8.70
CA ALA A 230 11.08 3.94 7.48
C ALA A 230 12.40 3.27 7.03
N SER A 231 12.46 1.94 7.12
CA SER A 231 13.63 1.16 6.73
C SER A 231 13.52 0.73 5.26
N PHE A 232 14.64 0.86 4.51
CA PHE A 232 14.78 0.29 3.18
C PHE A 232 15.09 -1.20 3.32
N GLU A 233 14.06 -2.03 3.46
CA GLU A 233 14.22 -3.48 3.59
C GLU A 233 14.57 -4.10 2.23
N THR A 234 15.62 -4.93 2.22
CA THR A 234 15.94 -5.76 1.05
C THR A 234 14.87 -6.83 0.85
N ALA A 235 14.43 -7.00 -0.39
CA ALA A 235 13.74 -8.21 -0.75
C ALA A 235 14.74 -9.37 -0.71
N SER A 236 14.73 -10.20 0.34
CA SER A 236 15.33 -11.52 0.25
C SER A 236 14.60 -12.28 -0.87
N GLY A 237 15.27 -13.11 -1.65
CA GLY A 237 14.66 -13.75 -2.84
C GLY A 237 13.31 -14.44 -2.55
N ARG A 238 13.08 -14.97 -1.33
CA ARG A 238 11.80 -15.61 -0.94
C ARG A 238 10.73 -14.58 -0.58
N ILE A 239 9.52 -14.81 -1.06
CA ILE A 239 8.37 -13.94 -0.75
C ILE A 239 7.95 -14.07 0.71
N TYR A 240 7.97 -15.27 1.26
CA TYR A 240 7.54 -15.60 2.63
C TYR A 240 8.76 -15.99 3.47
N GLU A 241 9.67 -15.05 3.69
CA GLU A 241 10.97 -15.25 4.32
C GLU A 241 10.87 -15.71 5.78
N ASP A 242 9.83 -15.27 6.51
CA ASP A 242 9.58 -15.62 7.91
C ASP A 242 8.91 -17.01 8.07
N TYR A 243 8.53 -17.67 6.99
CA TYR A 243 7.94 -19.01 7.05
C TYR A 243 8.98 -20.01 7.58
N SER A 244 8.62 -20.72 8.63
CA SER A 244 9.53 -21.58 9.39
C SER A 244 8.82 -22.80 9.98
N LYS A 245 9.54 -23.60 10.76
CA LYS A 245 9.00 -24.74 11.48
C LYS A 245 7.87 -24.35 12.46
N ALA A 246 7.84 -23.10 12.96
CA ALA A 246 6.77 -22.60 13.82
C ALA A 246 5.41 -22.57 13.10
N ASN A 247 5.40 -22.54 11.78
CA ASN A 247 4.19 -22.59 10.94
C ASN A 247 3.77 -24.01 10.58
N THR A 248 4.42 -25.05 11.07
CA THR A 248 4.07 -26.44 10.75
C THR A 248 3.26 -27.09 11.87
N THR A 249 2.38 -28.02 11.50
CA THR A 249 1.50 -28.76 12.42
C THR A 249 1.27 -30.17 11.92
N ASN A 250 0.88 -31.08 12.82
CA ASN A 250 0.38 -32.43 12.47
C ASN A 250 -1.15 -32.51 12.65
N ALA A 251 -1.84 -31.40 12.86
CA ALA A 251 -3.29 -31.38 13.00
C ALA A 251 -3.96 -31.97 11.76
N ALA A 252 -5.12 -32.57 11.93
CA ALA A 252 -6.00 -33.05 10.89
C ALA A 252 -7.32 -32.25 10.90
N ILE A 253 -8.08 -32.35 9.81
CA ILE A 253 -9.45 -31.78 9.71
C ILE A 253 -10.39 -32.63 10.57
N GLU A 254 -11.11 -31.98 11.49
CA GLU A 254 -12.14 -32.62 12.28
C GLU A 254 -13.45 -32.75 11.51
N PRO A 255 -14.26 -33.80 11.74
CA PRO A 255 -15.44 -34.09 10.90
C PRO A 255 -16.51 -33.00 10.82
N HIS A 256 -16.56 -32.10 11.79
CA HIS A 256 -17.59 -31.04 11.86
C HIS A 256 -17.07 -29.63 11.57
N GLU A 257 -15.77 -29.50 11.31
CA GLU A 257 -15.16 -28.19 11.04
C GLU A 257 -15.70 -27.57 9.74
N GLN A 258 -15.76 -26.25 9.70
CA GLN A 258 -16.14 -25.52 8.49
C GLN A 258 -14.96 -25.52 7.52
N LEU A 259 -15.11 -26.19 6.39
CA LEU A 259 -14.09 -26.22 5.34
C LEU A 259 -14.00 -24.87 4.63
N MET A 260 -12.79 -24.47 4.37
CA MET A 260 -12.39 -23.31 3.54
C MET A 260 -11.60 -23.83 2.35
N TRP A 261 -12.12 -23.65 1.15
CA TRP A 261 -11.51 -24.15 -0.07
C TRP A 261 -11.07 -22.99 -0.95
N MET A 262 -9.78 -22.93 -1.22
CA MET A 262 -9.06 -21.80 -1.81
C MET A 262 -8.51 -22.19 -3.17
N HIS A 263 -8.87 -21.42 -4.20
CA HIS A 263 -8.54 -21.74 -5.60
C HIS A 263 -7.64 -20.69 -6.27
N ASP A 264 -6.72 -21.16 -7.09
CA ASP A 264 -6.17 -20.42 -8.20
C ASP A 264 -6.54 -21.16 -9.50
N GLN A 265 -7.30 -20.50 -10.36
CA GLN A 265 -7.99 -21.12 -11.52
C GLN A 265 -7.06 -21.27 -12.74
N ASN A 266 -5.88 -21.87 -12.54
CA ASN A 266 -4.96 -22.21 -13.62
C ASN A 266 -5.17 -23.66 -14.10
N PHE A 267 -4.84 -23.91 -15.36
CA PHE A 267 -5.02 -25.23 -15.96
C PHE A 267 -3.90 -26.20 -15.61
N THR A 268 -2.66 -25.71 -15.47
CA THR A 268 -1.50 -26.56 -15.21
C THR A 268 -0.46 -25.82 -14.36
N PRO A 269 -0.33 -26.15 -13.06
CA PRO A 269 -1.24 -26.99 -12.27
C PRO A 269 -2.52 -26.27 -11.85
N LEU A 270 -3.65 -26.98 -11.84
CA LEU A 270 -4.85 -26.55 -11.14
C LEU A 270 -4.66 -26.90 -9.66
N SER A 271 -4.44 -25.87 -8.83
CA SER A 271 -4.09 -26.06 -7.42
C SER A 271 -5.07 -25.36 -6.50
N SER A 272 -5.45 -26.07 -5.44
CA SER A 272 -6.30 -25.53 -4.40
C SER A 272 -5.89 -26.02 -3.01
N ALA A 273 -5.97 -25.13 -2.02
CA ALA A 273 -5.70 -25.43 -0.62
C ALA A 273 -7.00 -25.62 0.14
N ILE A 274 -7.02 -26.53 1.10
CA ILE A 274 -8.17 -26.78 1.98
C ILE A 274 -7.72 -26.55 3.42
N GLY A 275 -8.47 -25.71 4.12
CA GLY A 275 -8.16 -25.35 5.50
C GLY A 275 -9.38 -25.17 6.36
N VAL A 276 -9.13 -24.90 7.63
CA VAL A 276 -10.13 -24.62 8.66
C VAL A 276 -9.69 -23.43 9.52
N ARG A 277 -10.63 -22.75 10.14
CA ARG A 277 -10.35 -21.72 11.13
C ARG A 277 -10.45 -22.27 12.52
N ARG A 278 -9.45 -21.97 13.35
CA ARG A 278 -9.41 -22.34 14.78
C ARG A 278 -9.13 -21.11 15.64
N ASN A 279 -9.10 -21.26 16.94
CA ASN A 279 -8.83 -20.20 17.90
C ASN A 279 -9.74 -18.97 17.69
N ASP A 280 -11.07 -19.19 17.79
CA ASP A 280 -12.10 -18.16 17.57
C ASP A 280 -11.96 -17.43 16.22
N GLY A 281 -11.54 -18.16 15.19
CA GLY A 281 -11.38 -17.65 13.83
C GLY A 281 -10.11 -16.83 13.59
N LYS A 282 -9.20 -16.77 14.56
CA LYS A 282 -7.94 -16.04 14.42
C LYS A 282 -6.90 -16.82 13.61
N ASP A 283 -6.86 -18.14 13.73
CA ASP A 283 -5.86 -18.98 13.09
C ASP A 283 -6.40 -19.66 11.85
N LEU A 284 -5.58 -19.74 10.83
CA LEU A 284 -5.81 -20.53 9.63
C LEU A 284 -4.92 -21.78 9.64
N TYR A 285 -5.54 -22.94 9.55
CA TYR A 285 -4.88 -24.23 9.41
C TYR A 285 -5.10 -24.73 7.98
N LEU A 286 -4.02 -24.90 7.21
CA LEU A 286 -4.03 -25.54 5.89
C LEU A 286 -3.68 -27.02 6.10
N LEU A 287 -4.68 -27.86 5.98
CA LEU A 287 -4.61 -29.26 6.41
C LEU A 287 -4.78 -30.24 5.27
N ASP A 288 -5.12 -29.78 4.09
CA ASP A 288 -5.23 -30.60 2.89
C ASP A 288 -5.10 -29.74 1.61
N GLU A 289 -4.97 -30.39 0.46
CA GLU A 289 -4.86 -29.74 -0.84
C GLU A 289 -5.34 -30.64 -1.97
N ILE A 290 -5.69 -30.04 -3.11
CA ILE A 290 -5.95 -30.73 -4.37
C ILE A 290 -5.09 -30.07 -5.43
N VAL A 291 -4.21 -30.85 -6.04
CA VAL A 291 -3.30 -30.41 -7.12
C VAL A 291 -3.42 -31.38 -8.27
N LEU A 292 -3.92 -30.87 -9.39
CA LEU A 292 -4.15 -31.66 -10.60
C LEU A 292 -3.38 -31.05 -11.78
N ILE A 293 -2.80 -31.90 -12.60
CA ILE A 293 -2.10 -31.49 -13.83
C ILE A 293 -3.07 -31.60 -15.01
N SER A 294 -3.15 -30.53 -15.81
CA SER A 294 -4.02 -30.46 -16.98
C SER A 294 -5.47 -30.84 -16.71
N ALA A 295 -6.04 -30.22 -15.66
CA ALA A 295 -7.39 -30.50 -15.18
C ALA A 295 -8.28 -29.24 -15.27
N VAL A 296 -9.59 -29.47 -15.29
CA VAL A 296 -10.61 -28.41 -15.24
C VAL A 296 -11.30 -28.38 -13.86
N SER A 297 -11.95 -27.26 -13.57
CA SER A 297 -12.57 -27.00 -12.26
C SER A 297 -13.59 -28.07 -11.82
N LYS A 298 -14.30 -28.71 -12.75
CA LYS A 298 -15.19 -29.86 -12.46
C LYS A 298 -14.45 -31.07 -11.88
N GLN A 299 -13.24 -31.35 -12.36
CA GLN A 299 -12.43 -32.48 -11.89
C GLN A 299 -11.92 -32.21 -10.48
N SER A 300 -11.48 -30.98 -10.20
CA SER A 300 -11.11 -30.57 -8.85
C SER A 300 -12.29 -30.67 -7.87
N ALA A 301 -13.49 -30.30 -8.32
CA ALA A 301 -14.69 -30.40 -7.50
C ALA A 301 -15.10 -31.88 -7.24
N ALA A 302 -14.94 -32.76 -8.22
CA ALA A 302 -15.20 -34.18 -8.02
C ALA A 302 -14.21 -34.81 -7.02
N GLU A 303 -12.93 -34.44 -7.11
CA GLU A 303 -11.89 -34.86 -6.16
C GLU A 303 -12.19 -34.37 -4.74
N PHE A 304 -12.62 -33.09 -4.59
CA PHE A 304 -13.04 -32.55 -3.31
C PHE A 304 -14.20 -33.34 -2.69
N VAL A 305 -15.22 -33.65 -3.50
CA VAL A 305 -16.41 -34.40 -3.04
C VAL A 305 -16.04 -35.82 -2.60
N ASP A 306 -15.18 -36.51 -3.34
CA ASP A 306 -14.73 -37.87 -2.97
C ASP A 306 -13.88 -37.84 -1.70
N LYS A 307 -12.92 -36.91 -1.63
CA LYS A 307 -12.03 -36.75 -0.47
C LYS A 307 -12.77 -36.47 0.82
N PHE A 308 -13.83 -35.66 0.75
CA PHE A 308 -14.63 -35.25 1.92
C PHE A 308 -16.01 -35.90 1.99
N LYS A 309 -16.21 -37.06 1.36
CA LYS A 309 -17.51 -37.78 1.35
C LYS A 309 -18.04 -38.09 2.75
N ASP A 310 -17.16 -38.37 3.71
CA ASP A 310 -17.51 -38.73 5.10
C ASP A 310 -17.54 -37.54 6.06
N HIS A 311 -17.16 -36.34 5.58
CA HIS A 311 -17.17 -35.11 6.37
C HIS A 311 -18.61 -34.74 6.74
N LYS A 312 -18.86 -34.40 8.00
CA LYS A 312 -20.21 -34.21 8.53
C LYS A 312 -20.80 -32.83 8.18
N ASN A 313 -19.98 -31.81 8.15
CA ASN A 313 -20.42 -30.47 7.76
C ASN A 313 -20.35 -30.32 6.22
N LYS A 314 -21.47 -30.54 5.55
CA LYS A 314 -21.60 -30.45 4.10
C LYS A 314 -21.76 -29.01 3.59
N HIS A 315 -21.14 -28.04 4.26
CA HIS A 315 -21.06 -26.66 3.80
C HIS A 315 -19.59 -26.25 3.61
N VAL A 316 -19.26 -25.62 2.48
CA VAL A 316 -17.89 -25.16 2.18
C VAL A 316 -17.85 -23.68 1.84
N LEU A 317 -16.84 -22.97 2.35
CA LEU A 317 -16.54 -21.59 1.98
C LEU A 317 -15.54 -21.62 0.81
N ILE A 318 -15.92 -20.99 -0.31
CA ILE A 318 -15.10 -20.98 -1.54
C ILE A 318 -14.42 -19.63 -1.69
N TYR A 319 -13.10 -19.64 -1.82
CA TYR A 319 -12.26 -18.47 -2.06
C TYR A 319 -11.47 -18.66 -3.36
N GLY A 320 -11.03 -17.57 -3.96
CA GLY A 320 -10.11 -17.65 -5.10
C GLY A 320 -10.10 -16.44 -5.99
N ASP A 321 -9.59 -16.64 -7.20
CA ASP A 321 -9.36 -15.62 -8.18
C ASP A 321 -10.68 -15.00 -8.69
N PRO A 322 -10.83 -13.66 -8.65
CA PRO A 322 -11.94 -12.97 -9.32
C PRO A 322 -12.09 -13.30 -10.82
N ALA A 323 -11.00 -13.62 -11.50
CA ALA A 323 -11.04 -13.99 -12.93
C ALA A 323 -11.82 -15.30 -13.20
N GLY A 324 -11.89 -16.22 -12.24
CA GLY A 324 -12.70 -17.45 -12.33
C GLY A 324 -14.20 -17.20 -12.49
N LYS A 325 -14.68 -15.95 -12.40
CA LYS A 325 -16.03 -15.50 -12.74
C LYS A 325 -16.21 -15.16 -14.24
N ALA A 326 -15.17 -15.32 -15.05
CA ALA A 326 -15.23 -15.01 -16.47
C ALA A 326 -16.33 -15.85 -17.13
N GLY A 327 -17.14 -15.23 -17.99
CA GLY A 327 -18.28 -15.88 -18.64
C GLY A 327 -19.64 -15.67 -17.94
N GLU A 328 -19.71 -15.52 -16.61
CA GLU A 328 -20.98 -15.36 -15.88
C GLU A 328 -21.82 -14.19 -16.38
N LYS A 329 -21.17 -13.05 -16.71
CA LYS A 329 -21.86 -11.85 -17.22
C LYS A 329 -22.49 -12.03 -18.60
N HIS A 330 -22.06 -13.05 -19.33
CA HIS A 330 -22.54 -13.35 -20.68
C HIS A 330 -23.39 -14.64 -20.71
N GLY A 331 -23.77 -15.19 -19.54
CA GLY A 331 -24.58 -16.41 -19.44
C GLY A 331 -23.81 -17.71 -19.77
N HIS A 332 -22.48 -17.67 -19.82
CA HIS A 332 -21.63 -18.85 -19.98
C HIS A 332 -21.21 -19.45 -18.64
N ALA A 333 -20.90 -20.74 -18.64
CA ALA A 333 -20.36 -21.41 -17.46
C ALA A 333 -19.00 -20.79 -17.08
N SER A 334 -18.78 -20.58 -15.79
CA SER A 334 -17.52 -20.15 -15.22
C SER A 334 -16.93 -21.26 -14.36
N ASP A 335 -15.66 -21.17 -14.00
CA ASP A 335 -15.02 -22.12 -13.10
C ASP A 335 -15.81 -22.29 -11.80
N TYR A 336 -16.32 -21.21 -11.24
CA TYR A 336 -17.12 -21.27 -10.00
C TYR A 336 -18.49 -21.92 -10.24
N THR A 337 -19.18 -21.67 -11.35
CA THR A 337 -20.47 -22.32 -11.65
C THR A 337 -20.28 -23.82 -11.87
N ASP A 338 -19.16 -24.25 -12.42
CA ASP A 338 -18.82 -25.65 -12.58
C ASP A 338 -18.57 -26.34 -11.23
N ILE A 339 -17.77 -25.71 -10.35
CA ILE A 339 -17.55 -26.19 -8.97
C ILE A 339 -18.87 -26.29 -8.21
N GLU A 340 -19.68 -25.24 -8.23
CA GLU A 340 -20.96 -25.16 -7.53
C GLU A 340 -21.96 -26.21 -8.02
N GLY A 341 -21.96 -26.47 -9.32
CA GLY A 341 -22.79 -27.53 -9.93
C GLY A 341 -22.45 -28.91 -9.40
N VAL A 342 -21.15 -29.25 -9.34
CA VAL A 342 -20.69 -30.54 -8.79
C VAL A 342 -20.99 -30.65 -7.31
N LEU A 343 -20.75 -29.61 -6.53
CA LEU A 343 -21.07 -29.59 -5.09
C LEU A 343 -22.54 -29.85 -4.82
N LYS A 344 -23.43 -29.11 -5.49
CA LYS A 344 -24.91 -29.29 -5.36
C LYS A 344 -25.36 -30.69 -5.72
N ALA A 345 -24.86 -31.24 -6.81
CA ALA A 345 -25.19 -32.58 -7.27
C ALA A 345 -24.83 -33.68 -6.25
N ASN A 346 -23.87 -33.39 -5.37
CA ASN A 346 -23.37 -34.32 -4.35
C ASN A 346 -23.78 -33.91 -2.91
N GLY A 347 -24.82 -33.10 -2.75
CA GLY A 347 -25.41 -32.77 -1.45
C GLY A 347 -24.63 -31.77 -0.61
N TRP A 348 -23.68 -31.06 -1.23
CA TRP A 348 -22.96 -29.95 -0.58
C TRP A 348 -23.67 -28.62 -0.75
N THR A 349 -23.60 -27.80 0.26
CA THR A 349 -23.93 -26.36 0.20
C THR A 349 -22.64 -25.54 0.23
N TYR A 350 -22.71 -24.29 -0.21
CA TYR A 350 -21.51 -23.45 -0.25
C TYR A 350 -21.84 -21.98 -0.04
N THR A 351 -20.81 -21.22 0.33
CA THR A 351 -20.80 -19.76 0.28
C THR A 351 -19.58 -19.30 -0.50
N ARG A 352 -19.80 -18.59 -1.62
CA ARG A 352 -18.72 -18.00 -2.44
C ARG A 352 -18.28 -16.69 -1.83
N LYS A 353 -17.03 -16.62 -1.38
CA LYS A 353 -16.36 -15.45 -0.79
C LYS A 353 -15.26 -14.93 -1.69
N VAL A 354 -15.59 -14.67 -2.95
CA VAL A 354 -14.66 -14.15 -3.97
C VAL A 354 -14.91 -12.65 -4.16
N LYS A 355 -13.86 -11.83 -4.02
CA LYS A 355 -13.94 -10.38 -4.22
C LYS A 355 -14.36 -10.03 -5.66
N PRO A 356 -14.92 -8.84 -5.91
CA PRO A 356 -15.30 -8.40 -7.26
C PRO A 356 -14.11 -8.04 -8.14
N ALA A 357 -12.94 -7.74 -7.55
CA ALA A 357 -11.70 -7.36 -8.24
C ALA A 357 -10.50 -7.96 -7.52
N HIS A 358 -9.39 -8.11 -8.27
CA HIS A 358 -8.12 -8.56 -7.71
C HIS A 358 -7.61 -7.59 -6.64
N PRO A 359 -7.15 -8.09 -5.47
CA PRO A 359 -6.33 -7.29 -4.57
C PRO A 359 -4.98 -6.98 -5.24
N SER A 360 -4.29 -5.94 -4.78
CA SER A 360 -2.90 -5.75 -5.21
C SER A 360 -2.05 -6.95 -4.76
N ILE A 361 -1.11 -7.37 -5.58
CA ILE A 361 -0.19 -8.49 -5.26
C ILE A 361 0.51 -8.21 -3.92
N LYS A 362 0.96 -6.98 -3.72
CA LYS A 362 1.64 -6.52 -2.51
C LYS A 362 0.75 -6.65 -1.25
N ASP A 363 -0.53 -6.22 -1.32
CA ASP A 363 -1.46 -6.34 -0.19
C ASP A 363 -1.74 -7.80 0.15
N ARG A 364 -1.96 -8.64 -0.88
CA ARG A 364 -2.16 -10.08 -0.74
C ARG A 364 -0.97 -10.76 -0.06
N GLN A 365 0.26 -10.50 -0.53
CA GLN A 365 1.48 -11.06 0.05
C GLN A 365 1.69 -10.58 1.49
N ASN A 366 1.43 -9.31 1.78
CA ASN A 366 1.58 -8.75 3.12
C ASN A 366 0.56 -9.36 4.10
N ALA A 367 -0.66 -9.65 3.65
CA ALA A 367 -1.65 -10.35 4.47
C ALA A 367 -1.17 -11.76 4.85
N VAL A 368 -0.58 -12.52 3.90
CA VAL A 368 0.00 -13.83 4.17
C VAL A 368 1.20 -13.74 5.11
N ARG A 369 2.11 -12.79 4.89
CA ARG A 369 3.28 -12.56 5.77
C ARG A 369 2.85 -12.25 7.21
N ALA A 370 1.81 -11.42 7.38
CA ALA A 370 1.28 -11.08 8.69
C ALA A 370 0.68 -12.31 9.42
N LYS A 371 0.11 -13.26 8.68
CA LYS A 371 -0.37 -14.53 9.24
C LYS A 371 0.76 -15.50 9.56
N ILE A 372 1.84 -15.48 8.80
CA ILE A 372 3.05 -16.26 9.06
C ILE A 372 3.73 -15.79 10.33
N LEU A 373 4.02 -14.49 10.42
CA LEU A 373 4.66 -13.89 11.59
C LEU A 373 4.34 -12.38 11.65
N THR A 374 3.71 -11.94 12.73
CA THR A 374 3.53 -10.51 12.98
C THR A 374 4.81 -9.86 13.49
N ALA A 375 4.88 -8.53 13.45
CA ALA A 375 5.99 -7.78 14.07
C ALA A 375 6.05 -7.91 15.59
N SER A 376 4.95 -8.36 16.24
CA SER A 376 4.91 -8.72 17.67
C SER A 376 5.36 -10.15 17.96
N GLY A 377 5.69 -10.94 16.92
CA GLY A 377 6.15 -12.32 17.08
C GLY A 377 5.05 -13.38 17.15
N GLU A 378 3.82 -13.03 16.76
CA GLU A 378 2.68 -13.95 16.78
C GLU A 378 2.55 -14.67 15.44
N THR A 379 2.29 -15.99 15.47
CA THR A 379 2.02 -16.85 14.33
C THR A 379 0.55 -17.26 14.34
N SER A 380 -0.12 -17.19 13.21
CA SER A 380 -1.53 -17.57 13.07
C SER A 380 -1.86 -18.26 11.72
N LEU A 381 -0.81 -18.77 11.04
CA LEU A 381 -0.92 -19.63 9.86
C LEU A 381 -0.16 -20.93 10.14
N PHE A 382 -0.85 -22.06 10.04
CA PHE A 382 -0.30 -23.39 10.30
C PHE A 382 -0.58 -24.33 9.14
N ILE A 383 0.41 -25.09 8.70
CA ILE A 383 0.34 -26.00 7.58
C ILE A 383 0.73 -27.41 8.03
N ASN A 384 -0.06 -28.40 7.61
CA ASN A 384 0.36 -29.79 7.74
C ASN A 384 1.21 -30.20 6.52
N PRO A 385 2.55 -30.35 6.65
CA PRO A 385 3.43 -30.61 5.52
C PRO A 385 3.24 -32.00 4.89
N VAL A 386 2.52 -32.90 5.57
CA VAL A 386 2.25 -34.26 5.09
C VAL A 386 1.02 -34.30 4.19
N THR A 387 -0.06 -33.61 4.59
CA THR A 387 -1.33 -33.62 3.88
C THR A 387 -1.50 -32.40 2.95
N ALA A 388 -0.69 -31.36 3.13
CA ALA A 388 -0.64 -30.16 2.29
C ALA A 388 0.82 -29.82 1.86
N PRO A 389 1.53 -30.74 1.20
CA PRO A 389 2.94 -30.57 0.84
C PRO A 389 3.19 -29.44 -0.16
N TRP A 390 2.27 -29.17 -1.09
CA TRP A 390 2.39 -28.05 -2.03
C TRP A 390 2.23 -26.70 -1.33
N CYS A 391 1.28 -26.59 -0.42
CA CYS A 391 1.15 -25.41 0.45
C CYS A 391 2.45 -25.15 1.22
N HIS A 392 2.99 -26.20 1.86
CA HIS A 392 4.25 -26.12 2.61
C HIS A 392 5.41 -25.69 1.72
N LYS A 393 5.58 -26.36 0.57
CA LYS A 393 6.67 -26.08 -0.37
C LYS A 393 6.52 -24.70 -1.02
N GLY A 394 5.31 -24.29 -1.34
CA GLY A 394 5.01 -22.97 -1.89
C GLY A 394 5.46 -21.86 -0.93
N LEU A 395 5.00 -21.90 0.32
CA LEU A 395 5.36 -20.89 1.33
C LEU A 395 6.86 -20.89 1.68
N SER A 396 7.55 -22.01 1.47
CA SER A 396 9.00 -22.10 1.74
C SER A 396 9.91 -21.76 0.57
N THR A 397 9.40 -21.78 -0.69
CA THR A 397 10.27 -21.67 -1.87
C THR A 397 9.91 -20.60 -2.89
N VAL A 398 8.68 -20.09 -2.88
CA VAL A 398 8.27 -19.06 -3.86
C VAL A 398 9.10 -17.80 -3.71
N GLN A 399 9.63 -17.31 -4.85
CA GLN A 399 10.55 -16.20 -4.91
C GLN A 399 9.96 -15.02 -5.68
N LEU A 400 10.54 -13.86 -5.49
CA LEU A 400 10.27 -12.69 -6.31
C LEU A 400 10.92 -12.87 -7.70
N GLN A 401 10.24 -12.37 -8.72
CA GLN A 401 10.84 -12.23 -10.04
C GLN A 401 12.04 -11.29 -9.97
N MET A 402 13.12 -11.63 -10.65
CA MET A 402 14.35 -10.83 -10.69
C MET A 402 14.04 -9.38 -11.10
N GLY A 403 14.49 -8.42 -10.31
CA GLY A 403 14.23 -6.99 -10.53
C GLY A 403 12.87 -6.48 -10.07
N SER A 404 12.03 -7.32 -9.45
CA SER A 404 10.74 -6.89 -8.90
C SER A 404 10.73 -6.94 -7.37
N THR A 405 10.00 -5.99 -6.76
CA THR A 405 9.78 -5.93 -5.30
C THR A 405 8.52 -6.66 -4.85
N PHE A 406 7.66 -7.08 -5.79
CA PHE A 406 6.38 -7.73 -5.47
C PHE A 406 5.92 -8.80 -6.47
N GLN A 407 6.43 -8.80 -7.71
CA GLN A 407 6.04 -9.80 -8.70
C GLN A 407 6.63 -11.17 -8.36
N GLU A 408 5.81 -12.20 -8.43
CA GLU A 408 6.19 -13.59 -8.18
C GLU A 408 6.89 -14.17 -9.40
N ASP A 409 7.88 -15.05 -9.18
CA ASP A 409 8.53 -15.76 -10.27
C ASP A 409 7.53 -16.77 -10.88
N GLN A 410 7.08 -16.47 -12.08
CA GLN A 410 6.08 -17.25 -12.84
C GLN A 410 6.57 -18.63 -13.27
N LYS A 411 7.86 -18.92 -13.15
CA LYS A 411 8.43 -20.25 -13.45
C LYS A 411 8.29 -21.25 -12.31
N ASN A 412 7.84 -20.77 -11.15
CA ASN A 412 7.64 -21.60 -9.97
C ASN A 412 6.17 -21.99 -9.85
N ASP A 413 5.81 -23.22 -10.20
CA ASP A 413 4.43 -23.73 -10.16
C ASP A 413 3.76 -23.63 -8.78
N TYR A 414 4.55 -23.60 -7.70
CA TYR A 414 4.02 -23.43 -6.33
C TYR A 414 3.45 -22.03 -6.07
N GLN A 415 3.71 -21.05 -6.95
CA GLN A 415 3.10 -19.72 -6.82
C GLN A 415 1.56 -19.79 -6.86
N HIS A 416 1.00 -20.71 -7.62
CA HIS A 416 -0.44 -20.84 -7.80
C HIS A 416 -1.15 -21.15 -6.48
N ILE A 417 -0.62 -22.12 -5.72
CA ILE A 417 -1.24 -22.47 -4.45
C ILE A 417 -1.05 -21.36 -3.39
N THR A 418 0.10 -20.66 -3.39
CA THR A 418 0.30 -19.52 -2.50
C THR A 418 -0.59 -18.33 -2.87
N THR A 419 -0.90 -18.16 -4.16
CA THR A 419 -1.87 -17.20 -4.66
C THR A 419 -3.28 -17.53 -4.17
N ALA A 420 -3.71 -18.79 -4.27
CA ALA A 420 -4.99 -19.29 -3.75
C ALA A 420 -5.14 -19.00 -2.25
N ILE A 421 -4.12 -19.34 -1.45
CA ILE A 421 -4.06 -19.05 -0.01
C ILE A 421 -4.18 -17.53 0.23
N GLY A 422 -3.47 -16.74 -0.56
CA GLY A 422 -3.48 -15.29 -0.45
C GLY A 422 -4.85 -14.66 -0.69
N TYR A 423 -5.64 -15.16 -1.64
CA TYR A 423 -7.01 -14.68 -1.85
C TYR A 423 -7.91 -14.92 -0.63
N CYS A 424 -7.80 -16.08 0.00
CA CYS A 424 -8.55 -16.38 1.21
C CYS A 424 -8.16 -15.45 2.37
N ILE A 425 -6.86 -15.32 2.61
CA ILE A 425 -6.33 -14.49 3.71
C ILE A 425 -6.71 -13.01 3.50
N ASP A 426 -6.65 -12.50 2.27
CA ASP A 426 -7.03 -11.13 1.95
C ASP A 426 -8.53 -10.87 2.14
N VAL A 427 -9.39 -11.89 2.04
CA VAL A 427 -10.83 -11.78 2.34
C VAL A 427 -11.11 -11.81 3.83
N GLU A 428 -10.56 -12.78 4.55
CA GLU A 428 -10.91 -13.04 5.95
C GLU A 428 -10.09 -12.19 6.94
N TRP A 429 -8.83 -11.89 6.61
CA TRP A 429 -7.89 -11.12 7.43
C TRP A 429 -7.12 -10.12 6.57
N PRO A 430 -7.81 -9.15 5.95
CA PRO A 430 -7.14 -8.17 5.10
C PRO A 430 -6.09 -7.40 5.91
N CYS A 431 -4.95 -7.08 5.26
CA CYS A 431 -4.01 -6.13 5.85
C CYS A 431 -4.75 -4.88 6.30
N ALA A 432 -4.49 -4.45 7.52
CA ALA A 432 -5.02 -3.20 8.04
C ALA A 432 -4.66 -2.09 7.06
N LYS A 433 -5.60 -1.72 6.19
CA LYS A 433 -5.44 -0.48 5.40
C LYS A 433 -5.34 0.64 6.43
N PRO A 434 -4.30 1.47 6.37
CA PRO A 434 -4.20 2.59 7.26
C PRO A 434 -5.52 3.36 7.16
N ILE A 435 -6.21 3.51 8.31
CA ILE A 435 -7.48 4.23 8.40
C ILE A 435 -7.24 5.60 7.76
N THR A 436 -7.90 5.88 6.64
CA THR A 436 -7.67 7.11 5.86
C THR A 436 -8.20 8.37 6.54
N SER A 437 -8.92 8.23 7.65
CA SER A 437 -9.33 9.33 8.52
C SER A 437 -9.61 8.79 9.93
N ILE A 438 -8.75 9.05 10.87
CA ILE A 438 -9.19 9.19 12.26
C ILE A 438 -9.78 10.60 12.33
N LYS A 439 -11.11 10.74 12.38
CA LYS A 439 -11.71 11.91 13.03
C LYS A 439 -11.20 11.84 14.46
N MET A 440 -10.19 12.61 14.81
CA MET A 440 -9.86 12.83 16.22
C MET A 440 -11.09 13.49 16.84
N GLY A 441 -11.90 12.70 17.54
CA GLY A 441 -12.91 13.22 18.42
C GLY A 441 -12.15 13.95 19.52
N PHE A 442 -12.22 15.27 19.48
CA PHE A 442 -11.82 16.06 20.64
C PHE A 442 -12.84 15.73 21.72
N ALA A 443 -12.43 15.06 22.78
CA ALA A 443 -13.17 15.05 24.03
C ALA A 443 -13.34 16.51 24.46
N ARG A 444 -14.58 16.88 24.75
CA ARG A 444 -14.97 18.20 25.25
C ARG A 444 -14.38 18.46 26.64
#